data_6ef0958984810cdce5514573bc4baa5e
#
_entry.id   6ef0958984810cdce5514573bc4baa5e
#
_cell.length_a   1.000
_cell.length_b   1.000
_cell.length_c   1.000
_cell.angle_alpha   90.00
_cell.angle_beta   90.00
_cell.angle_gamma   90.00
#
_symmetry.space_group_name_H-M   'P 1'
#
loop_
_entity.id
_entity.type
_entity.pdbx_description
1 polymer ?
#
loop_
_entity_poly.entity_id
_entity_poly.type
_entity_poly.pdbx_seq_one_letter_code
_entity_poly.pdbx_strand_id
1 'polypeptide(L)'
;MENKKQLKEAIKREYAKCAQDPTYFLGKYGIIQHPVKGKVNFNLYDFQEKSLKSFMEHDYNIVLKARQLGLSTLTAGYALWMMTFQQDKNILVIATKQETAKNLVTKVRVMHANLPGWLKQPCVEDNKLSLRYKNGSQIKAVASSEESGRSEALSLLIIDEAAFIDKIDTIWGAAQQTLATGGRALIISTPNGVGNFFHKTWIGAEDGTNDFNFINLHWSVHPERGQEWRDDQDKLLGPSLAAQECD
;
A
#
# COMPACT_ATOMS: atom_id res chain seq x y z
N MET A 1 -3.52 -29.98 30.87
CA MET A 1 -2.31 -29.10 30.74
C MET A 1 -1.65 -29.25 29.38
N GLU A 2 -1.53 -30.43 28.83
CA GLU A 2 -0.89 -30.75 27.54
C GLU A 2 -1.56 -30.06 26.34
N ASN A 3 -2.88 -30.04 26.26
CA ASN A 3 -3.64 -29.37 25.19
C ASN A 3 -3.40 -27.86 25.14
N LYS A 4 -3.24 -27.18 26.29
CA LYS A 4 -2.88 -25.75 26.34
C LYS A 4 -1.45 -25.48 25.84
N LYS A 5 -0.53 -26.41 26.08
CA LYS A 5 0.86 -26.29 25.62
C LYS A 5 0.93 -26.48 24.10
N GLN A 6 0.24 -27.48 23.57
CA GLN A 6 0.15 -27.73 22.13
C GLN A 6 -0.49 -26.57 21.38
N LEU A 7 -1.57 -25.97 21.92
CA LEU A 7 -2.20 -24.80 21.33
C LEU A 7 -1.26 -23.57 21.29
N LYS A 8 -0.54 -23.32 22.38
CA LYS A 8 0.44 -22.24 22.43
C LYS A 8 1.56 -22.41 21.39
N GLU A 9 2.06 -23.62 21.22
CA GLU A 9 3.09 -23.91 20.22
C GLU A 9 2.56 -23.79 18.77
N ALA A 10 1.31 -24.18 18.53
CA ALA A 10 0.65 -23.98 17.24
C ALA A 10 0.50 -22.48 16.90
N ILE A 11 0.04 -21.68 17.87
CA ILE A 11 -0.07 -20.21 17.71
C ILE A 11 1.29 -19.58 17.44
N LYS A 12 2.35 -19.96 18.15
CA LYS A 12 3.71 -19.44 17.91
C LYS A 12 4.22 -19.75 16.50
N ARG A 13 4.02 -20.98 16.03
CA ARG A 13 4.41 -21.37 14.66
C ARG A 13 3.63 -20.58 13.61
N GLU A 14 2.34 -20.42 13.83
CA GLU A 14 1.47 -19.66 12.93
C GLU A 14 1.85 -18.17 12.91
N TYR A 15 2.11 -17.59 14.08
CA TYR A 15 2.60 -16.21 14.20
C TYR A 15 3.92 -16.01 13.43
N ALA A 16 4.86 -16.95 13.58
CA ALA A 16 6.13 -16.87 12.87
C ALA A 16 5.98 -16.93 11.35
N LYS A 17 5.08 -17.78 10.83
CA LYS A 17 4.76 -17.82 9.38
C LYS A 17 4.19 -16.50 8.91
N CYS A 18 3.21 -15.95 9.62
CA CYS A 18 2.61 -14.66 9.29
C CYS A 18 3.63 -13.52 9.34
N ALA A 19 4.56 -13.54 10.29
CA ALA A 19 5.59 -12.51 10.44
C ALA A 19 6.63 -12.54 9.31
N GLN A 20 6.89 -13.71 8.73
CA GLN A 20 7.87 -13.88 7.65
C GLN A 20 7.30 -13.60 6.28
N ASP A 21 5.99 -13.79 6.09
CA ASP A 21 5.36 -13.70 4.77
C ASP A 21 4.06 -12.89 4.82
N PRO A 22 4.07 -11.65 4.33
CA PRO A 22 2.88 -10.81 4.25
C PRO A 22 1.83 -11.40 3.29
N THR A 23 2.22 -12.15 2.25
CA THR A 23 1.29 -12.80 1.32
C THR A 23 0.48 -13.87 2.05
N TYR A 24 1.17 -14.72 2.80
CA TYR A 24 0.51 -15.73 3.65
C TYR A 24 -0.42 -15.09 4.69
N PHE A 25 0.07 -14.04 5.37
CA PHE A 25 -0.71 -13.33 6.37
C PHE A 25 -1.99 -12.74 5.79
N LEU A 26 -1.89 -11.99 4.69
CA LEU A 26 -3.03 -11.32 4.07
C LEU A 26 -4.00 -12.32 3.45
N GLY A 27 -3.52 -13.32 2.74
CA GLY A 27 -4.37 -14.35 2.12
C GLY A 27 -5.17 -15.17 3.15
N LYS A 28 -4.61 -15.37 4.35
CA LYS A 28 -5.25 -16.19 5.38
C LYS A 28 -6.10 -15.39 6.37
N TYR A 29 -5.66 -14.19 6.74
CA TYR A 29 -6.26 -13.38 7.81
C TYR A 29 -6.75 -12.01 7.35
N GLY A 30 -6.41 -11.60 6.13
CA GLY A 30 -6.87 -10.34 5.56
C GLY A 30 -8.36 -10.37 5.29
N ILE A 31 -9.11 -9.47 5.93
CA ILE A 31 -10.53 -9.24 5.63
C ILE A 31 -10.65 -7.83 5.07
N ILE A 32 -11.21 -7.71 3.88
CA ILE A 32 -11.41 -6.44 3.18
C ILE A 32 -12.88 -6.13 3.00
N GLN A 33 -13.20 -4.87 2.77
CA GLN A 33 -14.56 -4.44 2.46
C GLN A 33 -14.75 -4.37 0.96
N HIS A 34 -15.60 -5.25 0.43
CA HIS A 34 -16.03 -5.23 -0.96
C HIS A 34 -17.31 -4.40 -1.09
N PRO A 35 -17.46 -3.51 -2.11
CA PRO A 35 -18.61 -2.60 -2.21
C PRO A 35 -19.96 -3.30 -2.31
N VAL A 36 -20.00 -4.51 -2.89
CA VAL A 36 -21.25 -5.28 -3.07
C VAL A 36 -21.37 -6.43 -2.08
N LYS A 37 -20.27 -7.16 -1.83
CA LYS A 37 -20.26 -8.40 -1.03
C LYS A 37 -20.04 -8.15 0.48
N GLY A 38 -19.82 -6.90 0.88
CA GLY A 38 -19.48 -6.57 2.27
C GLY A 38 -18.07 -7.04 2.65
N LYS A 39 -17.92 -7.66 3.81
CA LYS A 39 -16.62 -8.19 4.26
C LYS A 39 -16.30 -9.51 3.58
N VAL A 40 -15.15 -9.59 2.93
CA VAL A 40 -14.65 -10.80 2.23
C VAL A 40 -13.20 -11.04 2.58
N ASN A 41 -12.73 -12.28 2.41
CA ASN A 41 -11.31 -12.62 2.52
C ASN A 41 -10.53 -11.90 1.42
N PHE A 42 -9.33 -11.46 1.76
CA PHE A 42 -8.42 -10.86 0.79
C PHE A 42 -7.67 -11.94 0.01
N ASN A 43 -8.36 -12.53 -0.96
CA ASN A 43 -7.73 -13.45 -1.90
C ASN A 43 -6.88 -12.62 -2.87
N LEU A 44 -5.57 -12.71 -2.74
CA LEU A 44 -4.63 -11.97 -3.58
C LEU A 44 -4.61 -12.54 -5.00
N TYR A 45 -4.52 -11.65 -5.98
CA TYR A 45 -4.20 -12.02 -7.34
C TYR A 45 -2.68 -12.16 -7.52
N ASP A 46 -2.23 -12.92 -8.49
CA ASP A 46 -0.81 -13.18 -8.77
C ASP A 46 0.01 -11.88 -8.90
N PHE A 47 -0.53 -10.86 -9.56
CA PHE A 47 0.15 -9.57 -9.70
C PHE A 47 0.27 -8.83 -8.36
N GLN A 48 -0.68 -9.01 -7.45
CA GLN A 48 -0.63 -8.44 -6.10
C GLN A 48 0.40 -9.16 -5.23
N GLU A 49 0.50 -10.48 -5.33
CA GLU A 49 1.54 -11.26 -4.64
C GLU A 49 2.93 -10.85 -5.10
N LYS A 50 3.13 -10.73 -6.44
CA LYS A 50 4.39 -10.25 -7.02
C LYS A 50 4.74 -8.83 -6.56
N SER A 51 3.74 -7.93 -6.52
CA SER A 51 3.95 -6.57 -6.03
C SER A 51 4.34 -6.56 -4.55
N LEU A 52 3.69 -7.39 -3.73
CA LEU A 52 4.00 -7.50 -2.30
C LEU A 52 5.42 -8.01 -2.06
N LYS A 53 5.85 -9.01 -2.83
CA LYS A 53 7.22 -9.52 -2.82
C LYS A 53 8.21 -8.41 -3.18
N SER A 54 7.92 -7.64 -4.23
CA SER A 54 8.75 -6.51 -4.63
C SER A 54 8.86 -5.44 -3.54
N PHE A 55 7.77 -5.14 -2.81
CA PHE A 55 7.80 -4.23 -1.66
C PHE A 55 8.69 -4.73 -0.52
N MET A 56 8.87 -6.04 -0.40
CA MET A 56 9.78 -6.66 0.58
C MET A 56 11.25 -6.62 0.13
N GLU A 57 11.51 -6.75 -1.15
CA GLU A 57 12.85 -6.90 -1.73
C GLU A 57 13.52 -5.55 -2.01
N HIS A 58 12.75 -4.50 -2.31
CA HIS A 58 13.28 -3.19 -2.70
C HIS A 58 12.82 -2.11 -1.72
N ASP A 59 13.71 -1.19 -1.39
CA ASP A 59 13.41 -0.09 -0.46
C ASP A 59 12.54 0.97 -1.12
N TYR A 60 12.76 1.27 -2.40
CA TYR A 60 11.96 2.24 -3.16
C TYR A 60 11.26 1.55 -4.32
N ASN A 61 9.94 1.66 -4.36
CA ASN A 61 9.12 1.13 -5.45
C ASN A 61 8.27 2.24 -6.06
N ILE A 62 8.27 2.32 -7.40
CA ILE A 62 7.34 3.14 -8.17
C ILE A 62 6.40 2.22 -8.96
N VAL A 63 5.11 2.44 -8.81
CA VAL A 63 4.07 1.57 -9.37
C VAL A 63 3.18 2.36 -10.32
N LEU A 64 3.33 2.11 -11.62
CA LEU A 64 2.40 2.55 -12.64
C LEU A 64 1.29 1.50 -12.76
N LYS A 65 0.05 1.92 -12.63
CA LYS A 65 -1.08 0.97 -12.56
C LYS A 65 -2.31 1.46 -13.31
N ALA A 66 -3.07 0.54 -13.85
CA ALA A 66 -4.46 0.77 -14.20
C ALA A 66 -5.34 0.99 -12.94
N ARG A 67 -6.48 1.65 -13.12
CA ARG A 67 -7.46 1.80 -12.02
C ARG A 67 -8.03 0.47 -11.55
N GLN A 68 -8.47 0.46 -10.28
CA GLN A 68 -9.20 -0.63 -9.64
C GLN A 68 -8.47 -1.99 -9.62
N LEU A 69 -7.13 -1.98 -9.59
CA LEU A 69 -6.31 -3.18 -9.37
C LEU A 69 -6.13 -3.53 -7.88
N GLY A 70 -6.78 -2.81 -6.98
CA GLY A 70 -6.74 -3.09 -5.55
C GLY A 70 -5.45 -2.69 -4.83
N LEU A 71 -4.56 -1.91 -5.47
CA LEU A 71 -3.24 -1.55 -4.93
C LEU A 71 -3.33 -0.78 -3.61
N SER A 72 -4.26 0.19 -3.46
CA SER A 72 -4.45 0.89 -2.19
C SER A 72 -4.90 -0.05 -1.05
N THR A 73 -5.56 -1.16 -1.38
CA THR A 73 -5.91 -2.20 -0.40
C THR A 73 -4.70 -3.06 -0.08
N LEU A 74 -3.90 -3.40 -1.08
CA LEU A 74 -2.66 -4.16 -0.91
C LEU A 74 -1.64 -3.40 -0.05
N THR A 75 -1.43 -2.11 -0.32
CA THR A 75 -0.52 -1.27 0.48
C THR A 75 -1.02 -1.08 1.91
N ALA A 76 -2.33 -0.96 2.13
CA ALA A 76 -2.91 -0.97 3.47
C ALA A 76 -2.64 -2.29 4.19
N GLY A 77 -2.75 -3.42 3.49
CA GLY A 77 -2.40 -4.74 4.02
C GLY A 77 -0.92 -4.87 4.38
N TYR A 78 -0.03 -4.36 3.53
CA TYR A 78 1.40 -4.33 3.79
C TYR A 78 1.75 -3.46 5.02
N ALA A 79 1.13 -2.28 5.13
CA ALA A 79 1.26 -1.42 6.30
C ALA A 79 0.77 -2.12 7.58
N LEU A 80 -0.39 -2.79 7.52
CA LEU A 80 -0.91 -3.58 8.64
C LEU A 80 0.07 -4.68 9.06
N TRP A 81 0.61 -5.43 8.09
CA TRP A 81 1.60 -6.48 8.34
C TRP A 81 2.82 -5.91 9.07
N MET A 82 3.39 -4.82 8.55
CA MET A 82 4.55 -4.16 9.17
C MET A 82 4.24 -3.72 10.60
N MET A 83 3.10 -3.06 10.84
CA MET A 83 2.69 -2.61 12.16
C MET A 83 2.39 -3.76 13.14
N THR A 84 1.93 -4.90 12.64
CA THR A 84 1.55 -6.06 13.47
C THR A 84 2.76 -6.83 13.95
N PHE A 85 3.74 -7.06 13.08
CA PHE A 85 4.85 -7.97 13.33
C PHE A 85 6.19 -7.27 13.65
N GLN A 86 6.27 -5.96 13.43
CA GLN A 86 7.46 -5.17 13.72
C GLN A 86 7.14 -4.10 14.78
N GLN A 87 8.16 -3.66 15.52
CA GLN A 87 8.03 -2.65 16.56
C GLN A 87 8.43 -1.27 16.04
N ASP A 88 7.85 -0.22 16.62
CA ASP A 88 8.24 1.16 16.42
C ASP A 88 8.25 1.61 14.93
N LYS A 89 7.34 1.05 14.13
CA LYS A 89 7.21 1.43 12.71
C LYS A 89 6.37 2.69 12.55
N ASN A 90 6.95 3.68 11.90
CA ASN A 90 6.30 4.95 11.59
C ASN A 90 5.95 4.98 10.10
N ILE A 91 4.65 4.95 9.78
CA ILE A 91 4.13 4.91 8.41
C ILE A 91 3.39 6.20 8.10
N LEU A 92 3.78 6.86 7.02
CA LEU A 92 3.12 8.07 6.53
C LEU A 92 2.43 7.78 5.19
N VAL A 93 1.17 8.21 5.08
CA VAL A 93 0.39 8.14 3.84
C VAL A 93 0.11 9.55 3.35
N ILE A 94 0.53 9.86 2.14
CA ILE A 94 0.29 11.12 1.43
C ILE A 94 -0.56 10.82 0.20
N ALA A 95 -1.58 11.63 -0.06
CA ALA A 95 -2.38 11.59 -1.28
C ALA A 95 -2.82 13.00 -1.68
N THR A 96 -3.36 13.16 -2.89
CA THR A 96 -3.85 14.45 -3.41
C THR A 96 -4.82 15.14 -2.46
N LYS A 97 -5.70 14.33 -1.82
CA LYS A 97 -6.70 14.81 -0.86
C LYS A 97 -6.58 14.03 0.45
N GLN A 98 -6.82 14.71 1.57
CA GLN A 98 -6.83 14.08 2.90
C GLN A 98 -7.82 12.91 2.97
N GLU A 99 -8.95 13.00 2.27
CA GLU A 99 -9.95 11.93 2.26
C GLU A 99 -9.41 10.65 1.59
N THR A 100 -8.62 10.78 0.51
CA THR A 100 -7.97 9.64 -0.15
C THR A 100 -6.96 8.97 0.79
N ALA A 101 -6.10 9.76 1.44
CA ALA A 101 -5.13 9.24 2.41
C ALA A 101 -5.83 8.58 3.63
N LYS A 102 -6.89 9.20 4.15
CA LYS A 102 -7.74 8.66 5.22
C LYS A 102 -8.36 7.31 4.85
N ASN A 103 -8.77 7.14 3.58
CA ASN A 103 -9.36 5.88 3.13
C ASN A 103 -8.36 4.71 3.23
N LEU A 104 -7.07 4.95 3.02
CA LEU A 104 -6.03 3.93 3.21
C LEU A 104 -5.93 3.53 4.70
N VAL A 105 -5.90 4.49 5.62
CA VAL A 105 -5.91 4.21 7.09
C VAL A 105 -7.18 3.46 7.48
N THR A 106 -8.33 3.80 6.87
CA THR A 106 -9.59 3.08 7.11
C THR A 106 -9.51 1.62 6.68
N LYS A 107 -8.84 1.30 5.55
CA LYS A 107 -8.60 -0.08 5.11
C LYS A 107 -7.74 -0.85 6.13
N VAL A 108 -6.66 -0.23 6.63
CA VAL A 108 -5.83 -0.81 7.71
C VAL A 108 -6.68 -1.13 8.94
N ARG A 109 -7.53 -0.20 9.35
CA ARG A 109 -8.43 -0.35 10.51
C ARG A 109 -9.43 -1.49 10.31
N VAL A 110 -10.04 -1.60 9.13
CA VAL A 110 -10.98 -2.68 8.82
C VAL A 110 -10.29 -4.04 8.90
N MET A 111 -9.11 -4.18 8.30
CA MET A 111 -8.34 -5.43 8.36
C MET A 111 -7.95 -5.75 9.82
N HIS A 112 -7.39 -4.79 10.56
CA HIS A 112 -7.00 -4.95 11.96
C HIS A 112 -8.19 -5.37 12.83
N ALA A 113 -9.35 -4.73 12.68
CA ALA A 113 -10.53 -5.03 13.46
C ALA A 113 -11.02 -6.48 13.30
N ASN A 114 -10.72 -7.11 12.16
CA ASN A 114 -11.13 -8.48 11.85
C ASN A 114 -10.02 -9.54 12.08
N LEU A 115 -8.83 -9.14 12.52
CA LEU A 115 -7.79 -10.10 12.91
C LEU A 115 -8.24 -10.93 14.13
N PRO A 116 -7.85 -12.21 14.20
CA PRO A 116 -8.03 -13.01 15.42
C PRO A 116 -7.27 -12.39 16.60
N GLY A 117 -7.81 -12.54 17.81
CA GLY A 117 -7.29 -11.87 19.03
C GLY A 117 -5.81 -12.09 19.30
N TRP A 118 -5.26 -13.23 18.93
CA TRP A 118 -3.84 -13.56 19.13
C TRP A 118 -2.89 -12.87 18.12
N LEU A 119 -3.43 -12.34 17.00
CA LEU A 119 -2.69 -11.51 16.02
C LEU A 119 -2.91 -10.01 16.24
N LYS A 120 -4.00 -9.65 16.94
CA LYS A 120 -4.42 -8.26 17.05
C LYS A 120 -3.54 -7.50 18.04
N GLN A 121 -2.83 -6.46 17.55
CA GLN A 121 -2.11 -5.53 18.41
C GLN A 121 -3.09 -4.60 19.14
N PRO A 122 -2.91 -4.35 20.45
CA PRO A 122 -3.73 -3.37 21.16
C PRO A 122 -3.54 -1.97 20.61
N CYS A 123 -4.67 -1.29 20.29
CA CYS A 123 -4.65 0.11 19.86
C CYS A 123 -4.55 1.03 21.08
N VAL A 124 -3.70 2.05 20.97
CA VAL A 124 -3.59 3.14 21.95
C VAL A 124 -4.12 4.47 21.39
N GLU A 125 -4.20 4.57 20.06
CA GLU A 125 -4.84 5.67 19.35
C GLU A 125 -5.57 5.12 18.12
N ASP A 126 -6.84 5.51 17.97
CA ASP A 126 -7.68 5.15 16.82
C ASP A 126 -8.56 6.34 16.47
N ASN A 127 -8.12 7.15 15.51
CA ASN A 127 -8.87 8.27 14.99
C ASN A 127 -8.95 8.21 13.45
N LYS A 128 -9.69 9.15 12.83
CA LYS A 128 -9.96 9.14 11.39
C LYS A 128 -8.69 9.16 10.51
N LEU A 129 -7.62 9.76 11.00
CA LEU A 129 -6.40 10.00 10.23
C LEU A 129 -5.20 9.21 10.73
N SER A 130 -5.30 8.59 11.91
CA SER A 130 -4.19 7.83 12.48
C SER A 130 -4.65 6.60 13.25
N LEU A 131 -3.74 5.63 13.31
CA LEU A 131 -3.87 4.42 14.09
C LEU A 131 -2.51 4.12 14.72
N ARG A 132 -2.48 3.94 16.05
CA ARG A 132 -1.26 3.63 16.79
C ARG A 132 -1.45 2.42 17.68
N TYR A 133 -0.48 1.52 17.67
CA TYR A 133 -0.48 0.30 18.48
C TYR A 133 0.42 0.43 19.70
N LYS A 134 0.16 -0.42 20.70
CA LYS A 134 0.94 -0.46 21.93
C LYS A 134 2.41 -0.84 21.71
N ASN A 135 2.73 -1.53 20.59
CA ASN A 135 4.09 -1.87 20.20
C ASN A 135 4.87 -0.69 19.59
N GLY A 136 4.36 0.55 19.68
CA GLY A 136 4.98 1.76 19.15
C GLY A 136 4.70 2.05 17.68
N SER A 137 4.22 1.06 16.90
CA SER A 137 3.96 1.24 15.48
C SER A 137 2.73 2.12 15.22
N GLN A 138 2.81 2.99 14.22
CA GLN A 138 1.74 3.91 13.85
C GLN A 138 1.64 4.12 12.34
N ILE A 139 0.44 4.48 11.89
CA ILE A 139 0.17 4.97 10.53
C ILE A 139 -0.59 6.28 10.61
N LYS A 140 -0.18 7.27 9.84
CA LYS A 140 -0.82 8.59 9.75
C LYS A 140 -1.12 8.93 8.30
N ALA A 141 -2.29 9.55 8.07
CA ALA A 141 -2.71 10.08 6.78
C ALA A 141 -2.65 11.60 6.78
N VAL A 142 -2.02 12.18 5.76
CA VAL A 142 -1.96 13.64 5.56
C VAL A 142 -2.34 13.99 4.12
N ALA A 143 -2.88 15.18 3.91
CA ALA A 143 -3.02 15.74 2.57
C ALA A 143 -1.63 16.16 2.06
N SER A 144 -1.47 16.18 0.75
CA SER A 144 -0.26 16.73 0.13
C SER A 144 -0.11 18.21 0.43
N SER A 145 0.98 18.56 1.10
CA SER A 145 1.44 19.94 1.33
C SER A 145 2.96 19.95 1.32
N GLU A 146 3.58 21.10 1.10
CA GLU A 146 5.04 21.22 1.09
C GLU A 146 5.70 20.73 2.40
N GLU A 147 4.97 20.77 3.52
CA GLU A 147 5.42 20.31 4.82
C GLU A 147 5.15 18.82 5.07
N SER A 148 4.32 18.17 4.24
CA SER A 148 3.90 16.77 4.46
C SER A 148 5.07 15.77 4.48
N GLY A 149 6.15 16.09 3.75
CA GLY A 149 7.38 15.28 3.76
C GLY A 149 8.27 15.51 4.98
N ARG A 150 8.04 16.56 5.77
CA ARG A 150 8.82 16.90 6.96
C ARG A 150 8.21 16.23 8.18
N SER A 151 8.59 15.01 8.43
CA SER A 151 8.10 14.21 9.55
C SER A 151 9.25 13.66 10.39
N GLU A 152 8.92 12.96 11.45
CA GLU A 152 9.86 12.09 12.16
C GLU A 152 10.41 11.02 11.19
N ALA A 153 11.50 10.36 11.56
CA ALA A 153 12.04 9.25 10.76
C ALA A 153 10.95 8.25 10.37
N LEU A 154 10.84 7.95 9.09
CA LEU A 154 9.82 7.08 8.54
C LEU A 154 10.36 5.67 8.28
N SER A 155 9.58 4.67 8.64
CA SER A 155 9.82 3.28 8.23
C SER A 155 9.22 2.97 6.87
N LEU A 156 8.09 3.63 6.53
CA LEU A 156 7.43 3.49 5.24
C LEU A 156 6.70 4.78 4.87
N LEU A 157 6.97 5.27 3.67
CA LEU A 157 6.20 6.33 3.03
C LEU A 157 5.33 5.73 1.92
N ILE A 158 4.04 6.04 1.92
CA ILE A 158 3.11 5.68 0.85
C ILE A 158 2.61 6.96 0.22
N ILE A 159 2.86 7.15 -1.07
CA ILE A 159 2.30 8.26 -1.85
C ILE A 159 1.33 7.67 -2.87
N ASP A 160 0.04 7.87 -2.65
CA ASP A 160 -1.01 7.40 -3.57
C ASP A 160 -1.45 8.54 -4.50
N GLU A 161 -1.73 8.20 -5.76
CA GLU A 161 -2.05 9.13 -6.84
C GLU A 161 -0.93 10.17 -7.10
N ALA A 162 0.32 9.74 -7.02
CA ALA A 162 1.50 10.59 -7.03
C ALA A 162 1.61 11.51 -8.25
N ALA A 163 1.21 11.04 -9.46
CA ALA A 163 1.25 11.84 -10.69
C ALA A 163 0.29 13.05 -10.66
N PHE A 164 -0.66 13.08 -9.73
CA PHE A 164 -1.66 14.14 -9.56
C PHE A 164 -1.37 15.09 -8.39
N ILE A 165 -0.26 14.90 -7.69
CA ILE A 165 0.11 15.74 -6.55
C ILE A 165 0.93 16.94 -7.05
N ASP A 166 0.41 18.14 -6.82
CA ASP A 166 1.16 19.36 -7.05
C ASP A 166 2.38 19.43 -6.12
N LYS A 167 3.51 19.96 -6.63
CA LYS A 167 4.76 20.17 -5.87
C LYS A 167 5.32 18.89 -5.22
N ILE A 168 5.05 17.74 -5.79
CA ILE A 168 5.52 16.45 -5.28
C ILE A 168 7.05 16.37 -5.20
N ASP A 169 7.77 17.09 -6.08
CA ASP A 169 9.24 17.20 -6.03
C ASP A 169 9.71 17.75 -4.66
N THR A 170 9.04 18.78 -4.15
CA THR A 170 9.34 19.37 -2.84
C THR A 170 9.01 18.40 -1.69
N ILE A 171 7.85 17.73 -1.79
CA ILE A 171 7.40 16.74 -0.81
C ILE A 171 8.38 15.56 -0.76
N TRP A 172 8.78 15.06 -1.92
CA TRP A 172 9.74 13.96 -2.03
C TRP A 172 11.11 14.34 -1.47
N GLY A 173 11.64 15.52 -1.84
CA GLY A 173 12.93 16.00 -1.33
C GLY A 173 12.95 16.10 0.21
N ALA A 174 11.84 16.54 0.81
CA ALA A 174 11.70 16.57 2.28
C ALA A 174 11.57 15.17 2.88
N ALA A 175 10.77 14.31 2.26
CA ALA A 175 10.52 12.94 2.72
C ALA A 175 11.77 12.06 2.63
N GLN A 176 12.60 12.24 1.60
CA GLN A 176 13.84 11.50 1.41
C GLN A 176 14.78 11.62 2.62
N GLN A 177 14.83 12.79 3.27
CA GLN A 177 15.62 13.00 4.47
C GLN A 177 15.09 12.13 5.65
N THR A 178 13.77 11.95 5.74
CA THR A 178 13.14 11.14 6.80
C THR A 178 13.29 9.63 6.55
N LEU A 179 13.56 9.22 5.32
CA LEU A 179 13.81 7.82 4.92
C LEU A 179 15.29 7.43 5.00
N ALA A 180 16.20 8.38 5.16
CA ALA A 180 17.65 8.17 5.10
C ALA A 180 18.21 7.15 6.12
N THR A 181 17.44 6.80 7.16
CA THR A 181 17.81 5.80 8.17
C THR A 181 17.38 4.38 7.81
N GLY A 182 17.07 4.10 6.55
CA GLY A 182 16.64 2.79 6.04
C GLY A 182 15.12 2.65 5.93
N GLY A 183 14.41 3.76 5.73
CA GLY A 183 12.99 3.77 5.43
C GLY A 183 12.69 3.37 3.98
N ARG A 184 11.46 2.95 3.73
CA ARG A 184 10.97 2.49 2.42
C ARG A 184 9.95 3.45 1.84
N ALA A 185 9.84 3.47 0.50
CA ALA A 185 8.83 4.27 -0.20
C ALA A 185 8.06 3.46 -1.22
N LEU A 186 6.74 3.66 -1.25
CA LEU A 186 5.83 3.16 -2.27
C LEU A 186 5.17 4.36 -2.94
N ILE A 187 5.55 4.65 -4.18
CA ILE A 187 4.97 5.73 -4.99
C ILE A 187 4.07 5.10 -6.04
N ILE A 188 2.77 5.38 -5.96
CA ILE A 188 1.75 4.68 -6.75
C ILE A 188 0.89 5.69 -7.50
N SER A 189 0.67 5.47 -8.79
CA SER A 189 -0.23 6.31 -9.58
C SER A 189 -0.75 5.60 -10.83
N THR A 190 -1.88 6.08 -11.37
CA THR A 190 -2.16 6.03 -12.81
C THR A 190 -1.34 7.13 -13.51
N PRO A 191 -1.13 7.07 -14.84
CA PRO A 191 -0.38 8.10 -15.55
C PRO A 191 -1.14 9.43 -15.57
N ASN A 192 -0.40 10.54 -15.57
CA ASN A 192 -0.94 11.89 -15.72
C ASN A 192 -0.05 12.75 -16.61
N GLY A 193 0.09 12.35 -17.87
CA GLY A 193 0.95 13.02 -18.85
C GLY A 193 2.45 12.82 -18.60
N VAL A 194 3.26 13.54 -19.36
CA VAL A 194 4.72 13.43 -19.37
C VAL A 194 5.39 14.62 -18.69
N GLY A 195 6.63 14.44 -18.21
CA GLY A 195 7.47 15.51 -17.68
C GLY A 195 7.20 15.87 -16.20
N ASN A 196 6.18 15.32 -15.56
CA ASN A 196 5.97 15.47 -14.11
C ASN A 196 6.95 14.59 -13.29
N PHE A 197 6.96 14.73 -11.99
CA PHE A 197 7.81 13.97 -11.08
C PHE A 197 7.66 12.45 -11.27
N PHE A 198 6.42 11.94 -11.32
CA PHE A 198 6.15 10.52 -11.43
C PHE A 198 6.74 9.95 -12.72
N HIS A 199 6.51 10.62 -13.87
CA HIS A 199 7.08 10.23 -15.16
C HIS A 199 8.62 10.25 -15.16
N LYS A 200 9.24 11.32 -14.64
CA LYS A 200 10.72 11.41 -14.56
C LYS A 200 11.31 10.31 -13.69
N THR A 201 10.69 10.05 -12.53
CA THR A 201 11.13 9.00 -11.62
C THR A 201 10.95 7.61 -12.24
N TRP A 202 9.85 7.41 -12.98
CA TRP A 202 9.58 6.17 -13.72
C TRP A 202 10.68 5.91 -14.78
N ILE A 203 10.92 6.87 -15.66
CA ILE A 203 11.96 6.74 -16.67
C ILE A 203 13.34 6.51 -16.04
N GLY A 204 13.67 7.25 -14.98
CA GLY A 204 14.94 7.02 -14.27
C GLY A 204 15.05 5.62 -13.65
N ALA A 205 13.94 5.00 -13.25
CA ALA A 205 13.91 3.63 -12.76
C ALA A 205 14.11 2.62 -13.92
N GLU A 206 13.48 2.85 -15.07
CA GLU A 206 13.67 2.01 -16.27
C GLU A 206 15.10 2.09 -16.80
N ASP A 207 15.70 3.29 -16.82
CA ASP A 207 17.06 3.53 -17.29
C ASP A 207 18.14 3.18 -16.24
N GLY A 208 17.75 2.82 -15.01
CA GLY A 208 18.67 2.53 -13.91
C GLY A 208 19.45 3.76 -13.42
N THR A 209 18.92 4.97 -13.61
CA THR A 209 19.54 6.24 -13.17
C THR A 209 19.08 6.70 -11.80
N ASN A 210 18.13 5.97 -11.18
CA ASN A 210 17.74 6.15 -9.79
C ASN A 210 17.57 4.78 -9.10
N ASP A 211 17.34 4.80 -7.76
CA ASP A 211 17.26 3.59 -6.93
C ASP A 211 15.86 2.98 -6.86
N PHE A 212 14.92 3.45 -7.66
CA PHE A 212 13.57 2.90 -7.67
C PHE A 212 13.48 1.60 -8.46
N ASN A 213 12.82 0.62 -7.88
CA ASN A 213 12.32 -0.53 -8.61
C ASN A 213 10.95 -0.16 -9.22
N PHE A 214 10.76 -0.39 -10.51
CA PHE A 214 9.52 -0.07 -11.20
C PHE A 214 8.61 -1.30 -11.37
N ILE A 215 7.31 -1.09 -11.20
CA ILE A 215 6.27 -2.11 -11.34
C ILE A 215 5.19 -1.55 -12.26
N ASN A 216 5.02 -2.17 -13.43
CA ASN A 216 3.96 -1.83 -14.37
C ASN A 216 2.79 -2.81 -14.23
N LEU A 217 1.61 -2.30 -13.94
CA LEU A 217 0.38 -3.07 -13.79
C LEU A 217 -0.69 -2.57 -14.76
N HIS A 218 -0.54 -3.00 -16.00
CA HIS A 218 -1.51 -2.80 -17.07
C HIS A 218 -2.85 -3.46 -16.72
N TRP A 219 -3.98 -3.00 -17.27
CA TRP A 219 -5.31 -3.56 -16.99
C TRP A 219 -5.41 -5.08 -17.19
N SER A 220 -4.67 -5.61 -18.17
CA SER A 220 -4.71 -7.04 -18.54
C SER A 220 -4.10 -7.98 -17.50
N VAL A 221 -3.43 -7.47 -16.46
CA VAL A 221 -2.96 -8.32 -15.36
C VAL A 221 -4.11 -8.81 -14.48
N HIS A 222 -5.29 -8.16 -14.59
CA HIS A 222 -6.47 -8.59 -13.84
C HIS A 222 -7.18 -9.74 -14.56
N PRO A 223 -7.34 -10.91 -13.92
CA PRO A 223 -7.85 -12.12 -14.60
C PRO A 223 -9.29 -12.01 -15.12
N GLU A 224 -10.07 -11.07 -14.58
CA GLU A 224 -11.46 -10.84 -15.01
C GLU A 224 -11.58 -9.76 -16.09
N ARG A 225 -10.46 -9.24 -16.63
CA ARG A 225 -10.44 -8.16 -17.65
C ARG A 225 -9.87 -8.69 -18.95
N GLY A 226 -10.71 -8.84 -19.95
CA GLY A 226 -10.34 -9.16 -21.32
C GLY A 226 -10.41 -7.95 -22.24
N GLN A 227 -10.14 -8.13 -23.53
CA GLN A 227 -10.23 -7.06 -24.53
C GLN A 227 -11.63 -6.42 -24.58
N GLU A 228 -12.69 -7.20 -24.45
CA GLU A 228 -14.07 -6.71 -24.41
C GLU A 228 -14.27 -5.69 -23.28
N TRP A 229 -13.72 -5.97 -22.08
CA TRP A 229 -13.74 -5.01 -20.96
C TRP A 229 -13.02 -3.72 -21.33
N ARG A 230 -11.87 -3.81 -22.03
CA ARG A 230 -11.10 -2.62 -22.43
C ARG A 230 -11.85 -1.79 -23.49
N ASP A 231 -12.48 -2.45 -24.46
CA ASP A 231 -13.29 -1.81 -25.49
C ASP A 231 -14.51 -1.11 -24.89
N ASP A 232 -15.08 -1.64 -23.83
CA ASP A 232 -16.17 -1.00 -23.10
C ASP A 232 -15.69 0.22 -22.32
N GLN A 233 -14.46 0.25 -21.82
CA GLN A 233 -13.89 1.47 -21.23
C GLN A 233 -13.73 2.57 -22.28
N ASP A 234 -13.33 2.27 -23.50
CA ASP A 234 -13.25 3.25 -24.60
C ASP A 234 -14.62 3.85 -24.94
N LYS A 235 -15.67 3.04 -24.93
CA LYS A 235 -17.06 3.53 -25.15
C LYS A 235 -17.54 4.42 -24.01
N LEU A 236 -17.21 4.08 -22.76
CA LEU A 236 -17.69 4.77 -21.56
C LEU A 236 -16.93 6.08 -21.28
N LEU A 237 -15.62 6.08 -21.45
CA LEU A 237 -14.74 7.19 -21.06
C LEU A 237 -14.20 7.98 -22.25
N GLY A 238 -14.28 7.44 -23.46
CA GLY A 238 -13.54 7.89 -24.63
C GLY A 238 -12.07 7.39 -24.61
N PRO A 239 -11.45 7.20 -25.80
CA PRO A 239 -10.15 6.51 -25.92
C PRO A 239 -9.02 7.15 -25.10
N SER A 240 -8.95 8.48 -25.07
CA SER A 240 -7.88 9.20 -24.36
C SER A 240 -7.94 9.00 -22.84
N LEU A 241 -9.14 9.11 -22.25
CA LEU A 241 -9.30 8.93 -20.80
C LEU A 241 -9.22 7.46 -20.43
N ALA A 242 -9.73 6.57 -21.26
CA ALA A 242 -9.58 5.14 -21.05
C ALA A 242 -8.12 4.70 -21.08
N ALA A 243 -7.29 5.24 -22.00
CA ALA A 243 -5.86 5.00 -22.00
C ALA A 243 -5.18 5.49 -20.69
N GLN A 244 -5.51 6.70 -20.24
CA GLN A 244 -4.97 7.24 -18.99
C GLN A 244 -5.33 6.39 -17.76
N GLU A 245 -6.53 5.84 -17.73
CA GLU A 245 -7.06 5.17 -16.54
C GLU A 245 -6.82 3.66 -16.54
N CYS A 246 -6.60 3.08 -17.70
CA CYS A 246 -6.52 1.63 -17.86
C CYS A 246 -5.15 1.14 -18.33
N ASP A 247 -4.47 1.85 -19.22
CA ASP A 247 -3.18 1.45 -19.80
C ASP A 247 -2.03 2.07 -18.99
#